data_6a35fe05c5962dec9cbb6095e04e1207
#
_entry.id   6a35fe05c5962dec9cbb6095e04e1207
#
_cell.length_a   1.000
_cell.length_b   1.000
_cell.length_c   1.000
_cell.angle_alpha   90.00
_cell.angle_beta   90.00
_cell.angle_gamma   90.00
#
_symmetry.space_group_name_H-M   'P 1'
#
loop_
_entity.id
_entity.type
_entity.pdbx_description
1 polymer ?
#
loop_
_entity_poly.entity_id
_entity_poly.type
_entity_poly.pdbx_seq_one_letter_code
_entity_poly.pdbx_strand_id
1 'polypeptide(L)'
;MRSRQEPASVASETRDDVEVVDAARVATVFRVLGDASRCRLIYALLRRDEICVGELADHLGMSESNVSHHLSVLRAHGLVRFRRAGKQVFYAPDDDHIRLLLDMTLEHVRHGGDE
;
A
#
# COMPACT_ATOMS: atom_id res chain seq x y z
N MET A 1 37.12 -0.29 20.36
CA MET A 1 36.66 -0.32 20.15
C MET A 1 36.04 -0.22 19.80
N ARG A 2 35.77 -0.11 19.58
CA ARG A 2 35.01 -0.07 19.08
C ARG A 2 34.54 0.76 18.90
N SER A 3 34.74 1.45 18.79
CA SER A 3 34.38 2.08 18.67
C SER A 3 33.87 2.67 18.35
N ARG A 4 33.88 2.82 18.17
CA ARG A 4 33.34 3.13 17.91
C ARG A 4 32.99 3.56 17.33
N GLN A 5 32.92 3.55 16.91
CA GLN A 5 32.45 3.80 16.13
C GLN A 5 31.58 4.16 15.94
N GLU A 6 31.94 4.62 15.82
CA GLU A 6 31.01 4.64 15.95
C GLU A 6 29.71 5.22 15.49
N PRO A 7 29.22 6.54 15.46
CA PRO A 7 27.88 6.94 15.02
C PRO A 7 27.60 6.59 13.58
N ALA A 8 28.57 6.78 12.74
CA ALA A 8 28.41 6.46 11.33
C ALA A 8 28.21 4.97 11.11
N SER A 9 28.91 4.16 11.88
CA SER A 9 28.78 2.71 11.78
C SER A 9 27.38 2.28 12.22
N VAL A 10 26.85 2.90 13.26
CA VAL A 10 25.53 2.55 13.75
C VAL A 10 24.46 2.90 12.73
N ALA A 11 24.57 4.05 12.10
CA ALA A 11 23.63 4.46 11.09
C ALA A 11 23.67 3.52 9.89
N SER A 12 24.84 3.07 9.52
CA SER A 12 25.02 2.13 8.42
C SER A 12 24.40 0.79 8.75
N GLU A 13 24.59 0.32 9.97
CA GLU A 13 24.02 -0.94 10.42
C GLU A 13 22.50 -0.88 10.46
N THR A 14 21.95 0.24 10.90
CA THR A 14 20.50 0.41 10.94
C THR A 14 19.89 0.36 9.54
N ARG A 15 20.64 0.81 8.55
CA ARG A 15 20.17 0.74 7.17
C ARG A 15 20.18 -0.66 6.62
N ASP A 16 21.18 -1.46 7.01
CA ASP A 16 21.32 -2.82 6.55
C ASP A 16 20.42 -3.78 7.33
N ASP A 17 20.25 -3.50 8.62
CA ASP A 17 19.48 -4.36 9.50
C ASP A 17 18.20 -3.65 9.92
N VAL A 18 17.06 -4.19 9.48
CA VAL A 18 15.77 -3.62 9.83
C VAL A 18 15.52 -3.86 11.31
N GLU A 19 15.22 -2.79 12.03
CA GLU A 19 14.91 -2.90 13.44
C GLU A 19 13.60 -3.62 13.66
N VAL A 20 13.45 -4.20 14.84
CA VAL A 20 12.26 -5.01 15.17
C VAL A 20 10.96 -4.23 14.94
N VAL A 21 10.94 -2.96 15.38
CA VAL A 21 9.73 -2.14 15.21
C VAL A 21 9.44 -1.91 13.74
N ASP A 22 10.45 -1.61 12.95
CA ASP A 22 10.25 -1.37 11.53
C ASP A 22 9.86 -2.65 10.80
N ALA A 23 10.45 -3.77 11.18
CA ALA A 23 10.09 -5.05 10.58
C ALA A 23 8.61 -5.37 10.83
N ALA A 24 8.13 -5.10 12.04
CA ALA A 24 6.73 -5.34 12.36
C ALA A 24 5.80 -4.43 11.53
N ARG A 25 6.20 -3.18 11.33
CA ARG A 25 5.42 -2.24 10.54
C ARG A 25 5.39 -2.65 9.06
N VAL A 26 6.53 -3.07 8.54
CA VAL A 26 6.60 -3.57 7.16
C VAL A 26 5.72 -4.79 7.01
N ALA A 27 5.81 -5.72 7.96
CA ALA A 27 5.00 -6.94 7.91
C ALA A 27 3.51 -6.61 7.91
N THR A 28 3.11 -5.58 8.66
CA THR A 28 1.72 -5.16 8.68
C THR A 28 1.25 -4.69 7.30
N VAL A 29 2.09 -3.92 6.60
CA VAL A 29 1.77 -3.47 5.26
C VAL A 29 1.54 -4.66 4.33
N PHE A 30 2.44 -5.63 4.36
CA PHE A 30 2.30 -6.81 3.50
C PHE A 30 1.09 -7.65 3.88
N ARG A 31 0.78 -7.74 5.18
CA ARG A 31 -0.40 -8.48 5.61
C ARG A 31 -1.67 -7.82 5.10
N VAL A 32 -1.74 -6.50 5.17
CA VAL A 32 -2.90 -5.76 4.69
C VAL A 32 -3.05 -5.93 3.19
N LEU A 33 -1.94 -5.88 2.46
CA LEU A 33 -1.95 -6.06 1.01
C LEU A 33 -2.11 -7.52 0.60
N GLY A 34 -1.98 -8.44 1.54
CA GLY A 34 -2.06 -9.88 1.26
C GLY A 34 -3.48 -10.42 1.13
N ASP A 35 -4.42 -9.57 0.75
CA ASP A 35 -5.81 -9.95 0.52
C ASP A 35 -6.14 -9.63 -0.93
N ALA A 36 -6.63 -10.62 -1.66
CA ALA A 36 -6.83 -10.48 -3.10
C ALA A 36 -7.81 -9.35 -3.44
N SER A 37 -8.86 -9.19 -2.65
CA SER A 37 -9.82 -8.11 -2.89
C SER A 37 -9.19 -6.74 -2.68
N ARG A 38 -8.38 -6.60 -1.64
CA ARG A 38 -7.68 -5.33 -1.41
C ARG A 38 -6.66 -5.07 -2.50
N CYS A 39 -5.98 -6.12 -2.98
CA CYS A 39 -5.06 -5.95 -4.12
C CYS A 39 -5.79 -5.43 -5.35
N ARG A 40 -6.91 -6.06 -5.70
CA ARG A 40 -7.69 -5.61 -6.84
C ARG A 40 -8.12 -4.15 -6.69
N LEU A 41 -8.53 -3.81 -5.49
CA LEU A 41 -9.01 -2.48 -5.19
C LEU A 41 -7.91 -1.44 -5.35
N ILE A 42 -6.74 -1.69 -4.77
CA ILE A 42 -5.68 -0.69 -4.82
C ILE A 42 -5.10 -0.57 -6.22
N TYR A 43 -5.05 -1.67 -7.00
CA TYR A 43 -4.63 -1.57 -8.39
C TYR A 43 -5.61 -0.75 -9.22
N ALA A 44 -6.91 -0.84 -8.91
CA ALA A 44 -7.89 0.01 -9.58
C ALA A 44 -7.65 1.48 -9.26
N LEU A 45 -7.27 1.78 -8.01
CA LEU A 45 -6.93 3.14 -7.63
C LEU A 45 -5.69 3.63 -8.37
N LEU A 46 -4.69 2.77 -8.54
CA LEU A 46 -3.46 3.16 -9.21
C LEU A 46 -3.69 3.54 -10.67
N ARG A 47 -4.69 2.96 -11.30
CA ARG A 47 -4.99 3.26 -12.70
C ARG A 47 -5.74 4.57 -12.87
N ARG A 48 -6.32 5.07 -11.80
CA ARG A 48 -7.05 6.32 -11.77
C ARG A 48 -6.42 7.20 -10.73
N ASP A 49 -6.33 8.48 -11.00
CA ASP A 49 -5.74 9.38 -10.02
C ASP A 49 -6.61 9.45 -8.77
N GLU A 50 -7.93 9.49 -8.97
CA GLU A 50 -8.88 9.51 -7.87
C GLU A 50 -10.16 8.83 -8.33
N ILE A 51 -10.87 8.22 -7.37
CA ILE A 51 -12.14 7.57 -7.69
C ILE A 51 -13.02 7.56 -6.45
N CYS A 52 -14.30 7.70 -6.62
CA CYS A 52 -15.24 7.60 -5.51
C CYS A 52 -15.68 6.15 -5.32
N VAL A 53 -16.25 5.89 -4.14
CA VAL A 53 -16.60 4.53 -3.73
C VAL A 53 -17.56 3.86 -4.71
N GLY A 54 -18.59 4.60 -5.14
CA GLY A 54 -19.57 4.03 -6.04
C GLY A 54 -18.98 3.55 -7.36
N GLU A 55 -18.13 4.40 -7.95
CA GLU A 55 -17.48 4.04 -9.20
C GLU A 55 -16.54 2.85 -9.01
N LEU A 56 -15.82 2.85 -7.89
CA LEU A 56 -14.88 1.78 -7.62
C LEU A 56 -15.61 0.46 -7.41
N ALA A 57 -16.71 0.49 -6.69
CA ALA A 57 -17.53 -0.69 -6.45
C ALA A 57 -18.07 -1.26 -7.77
N ASP A 58 -18.57 -0.38 -8.62
CA ASP A 58 -19.07 -0.80 -9.93
C ASP A 58 -17.97 -1.45 -10.76
N HIS A 59 -16.81 -0.82 -10.77
CA HIS A 59 -15.68 -1.33 -11.55
C HIS A 59 -15.23 -2.71 -11.06
N LEU A 60 -15.26 -2.92 -9.76
CA LEU A 60 -14.76 -4.16 -9.17
C LEU A 60 -15.83 -5.25 -9.05
N GLY A 61 -17.10 -4.89 -9.27
CA GLY A 61 -18.17 -5.84 -9.09
C GLY A 61 -18.37 -6.19 -7.62
N MET A 62 -18.14 -5.24 -6.73
CA MET A 62 -18.26 -5.42 -5.29
C MET A 62 -19.31 -4.47 -4.73
N SER A 63 -19.85 -4.81 -3.56
CA SER A 63 -20.78 -3.90 -2.89
C SER A 63 -20.03 -2.67 -2.38
N GLU A 64 -20.72 -1.54 -2.31
CA GLU A 64 -20.12 -0.34 -1.76
C GLU A 64 -19.70 -0.54 -0.31
N SER A 65 -20.47 -1.32 0.43
CA SER A 65 -20.14 -1.63 1.81
C SER A 65 -18.81 -2.36 1.93
N ASN A 66 -18.60 -3.34 1.06
CA ASN A 66 -17.34 -4.09 1.02
C ASN A 66 -16.17 -3.19 0.64
N VAL A 67 -16.36 -2.38 -0.40
CA VAL A 67 -15.31 -1.46 -0.84
C VAL A 67 -14.97 -0.47 0.26
N SER A 68 -15.99 0.08 0.92
CA SER A 68 -15.76 1.03 2.01
C SER A 68 -14.98 0.39 3.15
N HIS A 69 -15.31 -0.88 3.47
CA HIS A 69 -14.59 -1.58 4.53
C HIS A 69 -13.11 -1.75 4.16
N HIS A 70 -12.84 -2.20 2.95
CA HIS A 70 -11.46 -2.37 2.50
C HIS A 70 -10.69 -1.05 2.46
N LEU A 71 -11.35 0.01 2.00
CA LEU A 71 -10.74 1.34 1.98
C LEU A 71 -10.40 1.81 3.39
N SER A 72 -11.27 1.54 4.36
CA SER A 72 -11.00 1.89 5.74
C SER A 72 -9.75 1.20 6.26
N VAL A 73 -9.59 -0.08 5.96
CA VAL A 73 -8.40 -0.83 6.37
C VAL A 73 -7.15 -0.25 5.72
N LEU A 74 -7.20 -0.01 4.41
CA LEU A 74 -6.06 0.55 3.68
C LEU A 74 -5.69 1.93 4.21
N ARG A 75 -6.70 2.75 4.49
CA ARG A 75 -6.46 4.09 4.99
C ARG A 75 -5.86 4.07 6.39
N ALA A 76 -6.35 3.18 7.25
CA ALA A 76 -5.83 3.06 8.61
C ALA A 76 -4.36 2.72 8.62
N HIS A 77 -3.86 2.09 7.58
CA HIS A 77 -2.45 1.70 7.48
C HIS A 77 -1.66 2.60 6.53
N GLY A 78 -2.23 3.75 6.17
CA GLY A 78 -1.50 4.74 5.39
C GLY A 78 -1.26 4.38 3.94
N LEU A 79 -2.07 3.50 3.38
CA LEU A 79 -1.88 3.04 2.00
C LEU A 79 -2.73 3.81 0.99
N VAL A 80 -3.83 4.39 1.46
CA VAL A 80 -4.66 5.26 0.64
C VAL A 80 -5.03 6.49 1.44
N ARG A 81 -5.39 7.54 0.72
CA ARG A 81 -5.87 8.78 1.32
C ARG A 81 -7.18 9.15 0.67
N PHE A 82 -7.89 10.09 1.28
CA PHE A 82 -9.15 10.53 0.70
C PHE A 82 -9.26 12.06 0.80
N ARG A 83 -10.17 12.59 0.00
CA ARG A 83 -10.60 13.98 0.14
C ARG A 83 -12.09 14.06 -0.10
N ARG A 84 -12.71 15.06 0.49
CA ARG A 84 -14.13 15.30 0.30
C ARG A 84 -14.33 16.41 -0.73
N ALA A 85 -15.31 16.21 -1.60
CA ALA A 85 -15.71 17.23 -2.56
C ALA A 85 -17.22 17.20 -2.60
N GLY A 86 -17.86 18.16 -1.93
CA GLY A 86 -19.30 18.17 -1.79
C GLY A 86 -19.76 16.96 -1.00
N LYS A 87 -20.65 16.17 -1.59
CA LYS A 87 -21.18 14.98 -0.93
C LYS A 87 -20.38 13.74 -1.24
N GLN A 88 -19.37 13.85 -2.08
CA GLN A 88 -18.60 12.70 -2.49
C GLN A 88 -17.25 12.64 -1.81
N VAL A 89 -16.73 11.45 -1.68
CA VAL A 89 -15.41 11.19 -1.13
C VAL A 89 -14.60 10.49 -2.21
N PHE A 90 -13.44 11.03 -2.51
CA PHE A 90 -12.55 10.49 -3.52
C PHE A 90 -11.34 9.88 -2.85
N TYR A 91 -10.97 8.70 -3.30
CA TYR A 91 -9.82 7.96 -2.75
C TYR A 91 -8.70 7.89 -3.77
N ALA A 92 -7.48 7.87 -3.26
CA ALA A 92 -6.27 7.81 -4.08
C ALA A 92 -5.20 7.07 -3.30
N PRO A 93 -4.18 6.52 -4.00
CA PRO A 93 -3.03 5.96 -3.29
C PRO A 93 -2.36 7.05 -2.45
N ASP A 94 -1.78 6.64 -1.32
CA ASP A 94 -1.23 7.61 -0.39
C ASP A 94 -0.01 8.33 -0.97
N ASP A 95 0.90 7.59 -1.60
CA ASP A 95 2.08 8.21 -2.18
C ASP A 95 2.65 7.35 -3.31
N ASP A 96 3.71 7.85 -3.93
CA ASP A 96 4.33 7.19 -5.06
C ASP A 96 5.08 5.92 -4.69
N HIS A 97 5.47 5.78 -3.42
CA HIS A 97 6.14 4.56 -2.98
C HIS A 97 5.22 3.36 -3.09
N ILE A 98 3.94 3.55 -2.74
CA ILE A 98 2.96 2.48 -2.85
C ILE A 98 2.77 2.10 -4.32
N ARG A 99 2.66 3.10 -5.19
CA ARG A 99 2.53 2.85 -6.62
C ARG A 99 3.71 2.04 -7.14
N LEU A 100 4.92 2.47 -6.79
CA LEU A 100 6.13 1.81 -7.26
C LEU A 100 6.21 0.37 -6.78
N LEU A 101 5.94 0.15 -5.49
CA LEU A 101 5.96 -1.19 -4.92
C LEU A 101 5.00 -2.12 -5.65
N LEU A 102 3.78 -1.66 -5.87
CA LEU A 102 2.76 -2.50 -6.47
C LEU A 102 3.00 -2.71 -7.96
N ASP A 103 3.49 -1.69 -8.66
CA ASP A 103 3.81 -1.85 -10.08
C ASP A 103 4.92 -2.88 -10.25
N MET A 104 5.95 -2.83 -9.41
CA MET A 104 7.05 -3.78 -9.48
C MET A 104 6.59 -5.19 -9.13
N THR A 105 5.72 -5.29 -8.15
CA THR A 105 5.19 -6.59 -7.74
C THR A 105 4.36 -7.21 -8.86
N LEU A 106 3.51 -6.42 -9.48
CA LEU A 106 2.68 -6.91 -10.58
C LEU A 106 3.54 -7.36 -11.75
N GLU A 107 4.56 -6.58 -12.08
CA GLU A 107 5.47 -6.94 -13.15
C GLU A 107 6.15 -8.27 -12.85
N HIS A 108 6.61 -8.44 -11.62
CA HIS A 108 7.25 -9.68 -11.21
C HIS A 108 6.32 -10.88 -11.37
N VAL A 109 5.08 -10.74 -10.89
CA VAL A 109 4.10 -11.82 -10.96
C VAL A 109 3.78 -12.18 -12.41
N ARG A 110 3.63 -11.20 -13.26
CA ARG A 110 3.31 -11.45 -14.67
C ARG A 110 4.45 -12.15 -15.40
N HIS A 111 5.70 -11.78 -15.10
CA HIS A 111 6.85 -12.45 -15.70
C HIS A 111 7.00 -13.85 -15.14
N GLY A 112 6.85 -14.03 -13.83
CA GLY A 112 6.93 -15.34 -13.22
C GLY A 112 5.83 -16.27 -13.69
N GLY A 113 4.65 -15.73 -13.94
CA GLY A 113 3.52 -16.51 -14.41
C GLY A 113 3.70 -17.09 -15.78
N ASP A 114 4.62 -16.56 -16.56
CA ASP A 114 4.89 -17.06 -17.90
C ASP A 114 5.73 -18.32 -17.90
N GLU A 115 6.25 -18.68 -16.76
CA GLU A 115 7.06 -19.91 -16.64
C GLU A 115 6.22 -21.07 -16.11
#